data_0b38fd758338b3bd9547fc7bbe310971
#
_entry.id   0b38fd758338b3bd9547fc7bbe310971
#
_cell.length_a   1.000
_cell.length_b   1.000
_cell.length_c   1.000
_cell.angle_alpha   90.00
_cell.angle_beta   90.00
_cell.angle_gamma   90.00
#
_symmetry.space_group_name_H-M   'P 1'
#
loop_
_entity.id
_entity.type
_entity.pdbx_description
1 polymer ?
#
loop_
_entity_poly.entity_id
_entity_poly.type
_entity_poly.pdbx_seq_one_letter_code
_entity_poly.pdbx_strand_id
1 'polypeptide(L)'
;MYAIYKLYVPQGGAYDISFKYSYNAETVAVNNVMTVAVSNIVQPLGTMKFENTYLPNGKRRFKNTDFSTIELPKGYVYLKIISADIPFPDISEVVLSKSSGKTVKAENITDEARDKKDKEAVPGMLEPDNGIRSGIILRNVYDNPELMRPFLEQLSDEELAVIVSGTSLNRTPYGDVGCNHPLYLRGVPAAQTADGPCGLRQQGLNPTRYPMSVILASSFNKGLYSEYGEIMGEECRFYGVDLWLAPSINIFRNPLGGRNNSYASEDPYLSGIFASEQIKSIQKCGVGAVLKHYCANSTEYERLKSNSRVSERALREIYMKGFEIAVKRADPWAIMSSYNSVNDTKVCENRTLITEIPRKEWNWDGIFVTDWWNDSNHIKELKAGHDLKMATGDISGVAKALGDGILTREEVYVCAGRVLKMLLKLETVREFIAKEGA
;
A
#
# COMPACT_ATOMS: atom_id res chain seq x y z
N MET A 1 13.57 9.25 0.89
CA MET A 1 14.32 9.53 -0.36
C MET A 1 14.77 8.21 -0.96
N TYR A 2 14.95 8.10 -2.27
CA TYR A 2 15.43 6.87 -2.91
C TYR A 2 16.35 7.17 -4.09
N ALA A 3 17.16 6.17 -4.46
CA ALA A 3 17.94 6.14 -5.68
C ALA A 3 17.71 4.82 -6.43
N ILE A 4 17.69 4.86 -7.76
CA ILE A 4 17.51 3.70 -8.62
C ILE A 4 18.74 3.50 -9.47
N TYR A 5 19.26 2.28 -9.47
CA TYR A 5 20.41 1.86 -10.25
C TYR A 5 20.03 0.75 -11.21
N LYS A 6 20.28 0.95 -12.50
CA LYS A 6 20.14 -0.07 -13.53
C LYS A 6 21.42 -0.83 -13.68
N LEU A 7 21.36 -2.14 -13.71
CA LEU A 7 22.52 -3.00 -13.91
C LEU A 7 22.15 -4.16 -14.84
N TYR A 8 23.15 -4.62 -15.59
CA TYR A 8 23.01 -5.81 -16.40
C TYR A 8 23.74 -6.97 -15.75
N VAL A 9 22.98 -8.01 -15.41
CA VAL A 9 23.48 -9.25 -14.78
C VAL A 9 23.69 -10.30 -15.88
N PRO A 10 24.93 -10.60 -16.26
CA PRO A 10 25.20 -11.49 -17.39
C PRO A 10 24.84 -12.95 -17.12
N GLN A 11 24.80 -13.35 -15.87
CA GLN A 11 24.43 -14.71 -15.44
C GLN A 11 23.76 -14.62 -14.07
N GLY A 12 22.58 -15.23 -13.94
CA GLY A 12 21.89 -15.31 -12.65
C GLY A 12 22.70 -16.02 -11.56
N GLY A 13 22.41 -15.71 -10.30
CA GLY A 13 23.04 -16.30 -9.12
C GLY A 13 23.40 -15.29 -8.04
N ALA A 14 24.17 -15.73 -7.05
CA ALA A 14 24.59 -14.95 -5.90
C ALA A 14 25.66 -13.89 -6.26
N TYR A 15 25.42 -12.65 -5.81
CA TYR A 15 26.31 -11.50 -5.97
C TYR A 15 26.50 -10.77 -4.65
N ASP A 16 27.74 -10.34 -4.39
CA ASP A 16 28.02 -9.41 -3.31
C ASP A 16 27.88 -7.97 -3.84
N ILE A 17 27.15 -7.13 -3.11
CA ILE A 17 26.99 -5.72 -3.45
C ILE A 17 27.96 -4.89 -2.63
N SER A 18 28.65 -3.94 -3.27
CA SER A 18 29.38 -2.88 -2.61
C SER A 18 28.98 -1.51 -3.12
N PHE A 19 28.98 -0.53 -2.22
CA PHE A 19 28.61 0.85 -2.49
C PHE A 19 29.78 1.77 -2.19
N LYS A 20 30.07 2.68 -3.11
CA LYS A 20 30.97 3.80 -2.89
C LYS A 20 30.14 5.04 -2.62
N TYR A 21 30.20 5.57 -1.43
CA TYR A 21 29.32 6.64 -0.96
C TYR A 21 30.06 7.76 -0.24
N SER A 22 29.42 8.91 -0.17
CA SER A 22 29.80 10.04 0.66
C SER A 22 28.57 10.49 1.46
N TYR A 23 28.74 10.69 2.76
CA TYR A 23 27.64 11.02 3.66
C TYR A 23 28.07 12.03 4.73
N ASN A 24 27.26 13.07 4.92
CA ASN A 24 27.46 14.05 5.98
C ASN A 24 26.47 13.79 7.13
N ALA A 25 26.98 13.24 8.24
CA ALA A 25 26.19 12.91 9.42
C ALA A 25 26.08 14.04 10.44
N GLU A 26 26.69 15.22 10.20
CA GLU A 26 26.68 16.32 11.18
C GLU A 26 25.31 16.92 11.42
N THR A 27 24.35 16.64 10.53
CA THR A 27 23.00 17.20 10.60
C THR A 27 21.94 16.29 11.25
N VAL A 28 22.22 15.01 11.47
CA VAL A 28 21.25 14.09 12.08
C VAL A 28 21.92 12.96 12.86
N ALA A 29 21.69 12.91 14.15
CA ALA A 29 22.15 11.84 15.04
C ALA A 29 21.24 10.60 14.95
N VAL A 30 21.01 10.05 13.76
CA VAL A 30 20.10 8.90 13.58
C VAL A 30 20.82 7.76 12.85
N ASN A 31 20.55 6.54 13.27
CA ASN A 31 20.97 5.32 12.60
C ASN A 31 20.29 5.25 11.22
N ASN A 32 20.95 5.73 10.18
CA ASN A 32 20.43 5.65 8.82
C ASN A 32 20.42 4.21 8.34
N VAL A 33 19.22 3.67 8.29
CA VAL A 33 18.96 2.33 7.81
C VAL A 33 18.42 2.45 6.38
N MET A 34 19.14 1.92 5.41
CA MET A 34 18.70 1.87 4.04
C MET A 34 18.12 0.50 3.70
N THR A 35 16.99 0.52 3.02
CA THR A 35 16.39 -0.68 2.44
C THR A 35 16.83 -0.79 0.98
N VAL A 36 17.34 -1.94 0.60
CA VAL A 36 17.70 -2.27 -0.78
C VAL A 36 16.67 -3.25 -1.32
N ALA A 37 16.10 -2.94 -2.48
CA ALA A 37 15.15 -3.80 -3.17
C ALA A 37 15.58 -4.03 -4.62
N VAL A 38 15.36 -5.22 -5.15
CA VAL A 38 15.63 -5.59 -6.55
C VAL A 38 14.32 -5.67 -7.33
N SER A 39 14.36 -5.32 -8.61
CA SER A 39 13.24 -5.00 -9.50
C SER A 39 11.97 -5.83 -9.34
N ASN A 40 12.10 -7.13 -9.20
CA ASN A 40 10.95 -8.04 -9.15
C ASN A 40 10.73 -8.65 -7.77
N ILE A 41 11.59 -8.32 -6.81
CA ILE A 41 11.50 -8.75 -5.42
C ILE A 41 11.32 -7.49 -4.59
N VAL A 42 10.08 -7.19 -4.24
CA VAL A 42 9.74 -6.02 -3.40
C VAL A 42 10.07 -6.28 -1.93
N GLN A 43 10.70 -7.41 -1.63
CA GLN A 43 11.21 -7.67 -0.28
C GLN A 43 12.45 -6.82 -0.02
N PRO A 44 12.52 -6.13 1.12
CA PRO A 44 13.75 -5.49 1.55
C PRO A 44 14.87 -6.53 1.66
N LEU A 45 15.91 -6.41 0.86
CA LEU A 45 17.03 -7.35 0.89
C LEU A 45 17.93 -7.18 2.12
N GLY A 46 17.78 -6.07 2.84
CA GLY A 46 18.51 -5.78 4.06
C GLY A 46 18.62 -4.29 4.34
N THR A 47 19.25 -3.96 5.45
CA THR A 47 19.47 -2.61 5.93
C THR A 47 20.96 -2.28 5.99
N MET A 48 21.32 -1.06 5.63
CA MET A 48 22.71 -0.60 5.65
C MET A 48 22.86 0.61 6.56
N LYS A 49 24.01 0.69 7.23
CA LYS A 49 24.42 1.88 7.99
C LYS A 49 25.49 2.63 7.21
N PHE A 50 25.31 3.94 7.12
CA PHE A 50 26.29 4.83 6.51
C PHE A 50 26.96 5.65 7.59
N GLU A 51 28.30 5.65 7.58
CA GLU A 51 29.11 6.45 8.49
C GLU A 51 29.40 7.83 7.88
N ASN A 52 29.61 8.82 8.75
CA ASN A 52 30.07 10.13 8.29
C ASN A 52 31.41 10.01 7.53
N THR A 53 31.42 10.54 6.29
CA THR A 53 32.58 10.51 5.44
C THR A 53 33.22 11.88 5.23
N TYR A 54 32.67 12.97 5.81
CA TYR A 54 33.23 14.30 5.70
C TYR A 54 34.38 14.47 6.68
N LEU A 55 35.43 15.13 6.22
CA LEU A 55 36.57 15.52 7.04
C LEU A 55 36.21 16.77 7.87
N PRO A 56 36.90 17.02 9.00
CA PRO A 56 36.64 18.22 9.85
C PRO A 56 36.79 19.56 9.11
N ASN A 57 37.49 19.59 7.98
CA ASN A 57 37.64 20.77 7.13
C ASN A 57 36.50 20.88 6.05
N GLY A 58 35.46 20.11 6.14
CA GLY A 58 34.33 20.09 5.20
C GLY A 58 34.62 19.40 3.86
N LYS A 59 35.81 18.83 3.67
CA LYS A 59 36.12 18.10 2.44
C LYS A 59 35.43 16.76 2.40
N ARG A 60 34.87 16.48 1.23
CA ARG A 60 34.17 15.25 0.90
C ARG A 60 35.15 14.07 0.74
N ARG A 61 34.84 12.95 1.35
CA ARG A 61 35.55 11.69 1.21
C ARG A 61 34.57 10.59 0.84
N PHE A 62 34.98 9.67 -0.01
CA PHE A 62 34.20 8.50 -0.35
C PHE A 62 34.68 7.28 0.41
N LYS A 63 33.79 6.50 0.94
CA LYS A 63 34.01 5.17 1.53
C LYS A 63 33.33 4.10 0.70
N ASN A 64 33.87 2.89 0.78
CA ASN A 64 33.17 1.71 0.30
C ASN A 64 32.49 1.03 1.49
N THR A 65 31.32 0.45 1.25
CA THR A 65 30.66 -0.43 2.19
C THR A 65 30.12 -1.63 1.43
N ASP A 66 30.25 -2.79 2.04
CA ASP A 66 29.74 -4.04 1.49
C ASP A 66 28.38 -4.33 2.05
N PHE A 67 27.55 -4.91 1.23
CA PHE A 67 26.23 -5.40 1.57
C PHE A 67 26.20 -6.91 1.46
N SER A 68 25.26 -7.56 2.12
CA SER A 68 25.13 -9.01 2.07
C SER A 68 24.92 -9.53 0.64
N THR A 69 25.32 -10.75 0.42
CA THR A 69 25.11 -11.49 -0.83
C THR A 69 23.62 -11.53 -1.19
N ILE A 70 23.30 -11.22 -2.43
CA ILE A 70 21.93 -11.27 -2.97
C ILE A 70 21.86 -12.17 -4.20
N GLU A 71 20.74 -12.84 -4.37
CA GLU A 71 20.43 -13.58 -5.59
C GLU A 71 19.87 -12.63 -6.65
N LEU A 72 20.51 -12.61 -7.83
CA LEU A 72 20.11 -11.78 -8.94
C LEU A 72 19.75 -12.63 -10.16
N PRO A 73 18.64 -12.34 -10.85
CA PRO A 73 18.31 -12.98 -12.12
C PRO A 73 19.25 -12.49 -13.23
N LYS A 74 19.38 -13.29 -14.31
CA LYS A 74 20.07 -12.86 -15.53
C LYS A 74 19.28 -11.76 -16.24
N GLY A 75 19.94 -10.75 -16.77
CA GLY A 75 19.34 -9.69 -17.55
C GLY A 75 19.45 -8.31 -16.89
N TYR A 76 18.60 -7.37 -17.27
CA TYR A 76 18.55 -6.07 -16.62
C TYR A 76 17.85 -6.16 -15.28
N VAL A 77 18.48 -5.59 -14.26
CA VAL A 77 18.02 -5.54 -12.88
C VAL A 77 18.03 -4.08 -12.42
N TYR A 78 16.99 -3.70 -11.68
CA TYR A 78 16.88 -2.36 -11.10
C TYR A 78 16.99 -2.46 -9.59
N LEU A 79 18.04 -1.87 -9.05
CA LEU A 79 18.30 -1.82 -7.63
C LEU A 79 17.74 -0.51 -7.07
N LYS A 80 16.75 -0.59 -6.20
CA LYS A 80 16.17 0.57 -5.51
C LYS A 80 16.73 0.65 -4.10
N ILE A 81 17.38 1.75 -3.79
CA ILE A 81 17.92 2.05 -2.46
C ILE A 81 17.01 3.12 -1.84
N ILE A 82 16.46 2.84 -0.67
CA ILE A 82 15.49 3.70 0.01
C ILE A 82 16.06 4.12 1.36
N SER A 83 16.02 5.40 1.65
CA SER A 83 16.32 5.95 2.98
C SER A 83 15.03 6.44 3.63
N ALA A 84 14.78 6.02 4.87
CA ALA A 84 13.67 6.53 5.66
C ALA A 84 13.92 7.97 6.13
N ASP A 85 15.18 8.33 6.30
CA ASP A 85 15.61 9.62 6.84
C ASP A 85 16.27 10.49 5.78
N ILE A 86 16.20 11.81 5.98
CA ILE A 86 16.91 12.82 5.20
C ILE A 86 18.08 13.33 6.06
N PRO A 87 19.29 13.44 5.50
CA PRO A 87 19.73 13.38 4.11
C PRO A 87 20.06 11.97 3.60
N PHE A 88 19.89 11.76 2.30
CA PHE A 88 20.32 10.57 1.59
C PHE A 88 21.83 10.64 1.29
N PRO A 89 22.63 9.56 1.47
CA PRO A 89 24.03 9.57 1.09
C PRO A 89 24.17 9.73 -0.43
N ASP A 90 25.22 10.40 -0.82
CA ASP A 90 25.58 10.48 -2.23
C ASP A 90 26.34 9.20 -2.61
N ILE A 91 25.67 8.33 -3.35
CA ILE A 91 26.25 7.08 -3.83
C ILE A 91 26.82 7.32 -5.22
N SER A 92 28.13 7.28 -5.31
CA SER A 92 28.85 7.51 -6.57
C SER A 92 29.00 6.25 -7.42
N GLU A 93 28.95 5.06 -6.81
CA GLU A 93 29.16 3.80 -7.50
C GLU A 93 28.49 2.65 -6.76
N VAL A 94 27.80 1.78 -7.50
CA VAL A 94 27.32 0.49 -7.02
C VAL A 94 28.02 -0.59 -7.81
N VAL A 95 28.69 -1.51 -7.14
CA VAL A 95 29.46 -2.59 -7.74
C VAL A 95 28.88 -3.92 -7.30
N LEU A 96 28.62 -4.79 -8.26
CA LEU A 96 28.28 -6.19 -8.02
C LEU A 96 29.48 -7.07 -8.31
N SER A 97 29.85 -7.90 -7.37
CA SER A 97 30.88 -8.92 -7.56
C SER A 97 30.31 -10.30 -7.37
N LYS A 98 30.63 -11.19 -8.27
CA LYS A 98 30.37 -12.63 -8.11
C LYS A 98 31.58 -13.23 -7.40
N SER A 99 31.36 -14.25 -6.58
CA SER A 99 32.46 -15.05 -5.95
C SER A 99 33.52 -15.53 -6.97
N SER A 100 33.23 -15.42 -8.27
CA SER A 100 34.14 -15.70 -9.40
C SER A 100 34.88 -14.49 -9.97
N GLY A 101 34.86 -13.33 -9.34
CA GLY A 101 35.70 -12.17 -9.68
C GLY A 101 35.24 -11.24 -10.82
N LYS A 102 34.03 -11.42 -11.37
CA LYS A 102 33.47 -10.49 -12.37
C LYS A 102 32.68 -9.38 -11.71
N THR A 103 33.10 -8.14 -11.88
CA THR A 103 32.40 -6.93 -11.43
C THR A 103 31.42 -6.44 -12.48
N VAL A 104 30.21 -6.13 -12.09
CA VAL A 104 29.20 -5.48 -12.92
C VAL A 104 28.97 -4.07 -12.39
N LYS A 105 29.15 -3.04 -13.23
CA LYS A 105 28.87 -1.64 -12.84
C LYS A 105 27.37 -1.36 -12.94
N ALA A 106 26.87 -0.62 -11.98
CA ALA A 106 25.52 -0.12 -11.95
C ALA A 106 25.44 1.33 -12.45
N GLU A 107 24.46 1.66 -13.25
CA GLU A 107 24.16 3.00 -13.73
C GLU A 107 23.08 3.65 -12.87
N ASN A 108 23.32 4.88 -12.38
CA ASN A 108 22.32 5.63 -11.63
C ASN A 108 21.34 6.28 -12.62
N ILE A 109 20.10 5.84 -12.60
CA ILE A 109 19.03 6.37 -13.45
C ILE A 109 17.97 7.15 -12.66
N THR A 110 18.27 7.57 -11.43
CA THR A 110 17.29 8.25 -10.55
C THR A 110 16.71 9.50 -11.22
N ASP A 111 17.56 10.32 -11.83
CA ASP A 111 17.13 11.57 -12.49
C ASP A 111 16.37 11.27 -13.78
N GLU A 112 16.80 10.30 -14.58
CA GLU A 112 16.03 9.85 -15.74
C GLU A 112 14.64 9.31 -15.37
N ALA A 113 14.56 8.59 -14.25
CA ALA A 113 13.28 8.10 -13.75
C ALA A 113 12.39 9.22 -13.20
N ARG A 114 12.98 10.34 -12.71
CA ARG A 114 12.26 11.54 -12.27
C ARG A 114 11.86 12.44 -13.43
N ASP A 115 12.71 12.57 -14.43
CA ASP A 115 12.53 13.48 -15.57
C ASP A 115 11.65 12.89 -16.68
N LYS A 116 11.51 11.56 -16.73
CA LYS A 116 10.47 10.90 -17.55
C LYS A 116 9.08 11.17 -16.96
N LYS A 117 8.75 12.46 -16.91
CA LYS A 117 7.46 13.00 -16.43
C LYS A 117 6.25 12.49 -17.22
N ASP A 118 6.47 11.89 -18.36
CA ASP A 118 5.42 11.50 -19.27
C ASP A 118 5.60 10.04 -19.70
N LYS A 119 4.77 9.16 -19.16
CA LYS A 119 4.24 7.96 -19.78
C LYS A 119 4.94 6.63 -19.63
N GLU A 120 6.11 6.48 -19.08
CA GLU A 120 6.66 5.14 -18.89
C GLU A 120 7.02 4.86 -17.43
N ALA A 121 6.38 3.85 -16.87
CA ALA A 121 6.85 3.21 -15.66
C ALA A 121 8.33 2.84 -15.82
N VAL A 122 9.12 2.94 -14.75
CA VAL A 122 10.52 2.50 -14.77
C VAL A 122 10.54 1.06 -15.28
N PRO A 123 11.18 0.77 -16.44
CA PRO A 123 11.23 -0.58 -16.96
C PRO A 123 11.78 -1.53 -15.89
N GLY A 124 11.10 -2.65 -15.66
CA GLY A 124 11.46 -3.62 -14.62
C GLY A 124 10.69 -3.51 -13.31
N MET A 125 9.98 -2.40 -13.03
CA MET A 125 9.04 -2.33 -11.90
C MET A 125 7.65 -2.88 -12.23
N LEU A 126 7.35 -3.04 -13.52
CA LEU A 126 6.03 -3.48 -14.01
C LEU A 126 6.10 -4.67 -14.97
N GLU A 127 7.29 -5.05 -15.45
CA GLU A 127 7.37 -6.21 -16.31
C GLU A 127 7.45 -7.49 -15.47
N PRO A 128 6.62 -8.48 -15.79
CA PRO A 128 6.77 -9.80 -15.19
C PRO A 128 8.16 -10.33 -15.53
N ASP A 129 8.86 -10.80 -14.51
CA ASP A 129 10.05 -11.60 -14.73
C ASP A 129 9.69 -12.73 -15.70
N ASN A 130 10.52 -12.92 -16.74
CA ASN A 130 10.42 -14.08 -17.63
C ASN A 130 10.83 -15.38 -16.92
N GLY A 131 10.78 -15.41 -15.58
CA GLY A 131 10.95 -16.59 -14.77
C GLY A 131 9.89 -17.63 -15.11
N ILE A 132 10.28 -18.90 -15.11
CA ILE A 132 9.36 -20.04 -15.35
C ILE A 132 8.28 -19.99 -14.27
N ARG A 133 7.10 -19.48 -14.63
CA ARG A 133 5.91 -19.51 -13.78
C ARG A 133 5.44 -20.96 -13.68
N SER A 134 5.40 -21.48 -12.48
CA SER A 134 4.88 -22.83 -12.24
C SER A 134 3.54 -22.75 -11.51
N GLY A 135 2.60 -23.59 -11.93
CA GLY A 135 1.29 -23.69 -11.30
C GLY A 135 0.28 -22.65 -11.78
N ILE A 136 -0.73 -22.39 -10.96
CA ILE A 136 -1.82 -21.43 -11.24
C ILE A 136 -1.31 -20.02 -10.98
N ILE A 137 -1.53 -19.10 -11.92
CA ILE A 137 -1.25 -17.67 -11.76
C ILE A 137 -2.55 -16.87 -11.67
N LEU A 138 -2.48 -15.59 -11.23
CA LEU A 138 -3.66 -14.74 -11.04
C LEU A 138 -4.51 -14.60 -12.32
N ARG A 139 -3.87 -14.60 -13.50
CA ARG A 139 -4.58 -14.63 -14.79
C ARG A 139 -5.52 -15.83 -14.92
N ASN A 140 -5.08 -17.02 -14.53
CA ASN A 140 -5.94 -18.21 -14.60
C ASN A 140 -7.17 -18.06 -13.71
N VAL A 141 -7.01 -17.41 -12.54
CA VAL A 141 -8.12 -17.08 -11.64
C VAL A 141 -9.05 -16.03 -12.26
N TYR A 142 -8.50 -15.04 -12.99
CA TYR A 142 -9.30 -14.05 -13.71
C TYR A 142 -10.16 -14.69 -14.81
N ASP A 143 -9.56 -15.61 -15.59
CA ASP A 143 -10.25 -16.34 -16.65
C ASP A 143 -11.26 -17.39 -16.12
N ASN A 144 -10.97 -17.97 -14.96
CA ASN A 144 -11.82 -18.92 -14.26
C ASN A 144 -11.80 -18.73 -12.74
N PRO A 145 -12.79 -18.03 -12.16
CA PRO A 145 -12.87 -17.74 -10.72
C PRO A 145 -12.87 -18.96 -9.79
N GLU A 146 -13.27 -20.15 -10.27
CA GLU A 146 -13.23 -21.39 -9.49
C GLU A 146 -11.79 -21.80 -9.12
N LEU A 147 -10.80 -21.27 -9.82
CA LEU A 147 -9.39 -21.52 -9.54
C LEU A 147 -8.85 -20.69 -8.35
N MET A 148 -9.64 -19.80 -7.75
CA MET A 148 -9.19 -19.01 -6.59
C MET A 148 -8.75 -19.92 -5.43
N ARG A 149 -9.52 -20.94 -5.12
CA ARG A 149 -9.19 -21.87 -4.04
C ARG A 149 -7.93 -22.67 -4.34
N PRO A 150 -7.80 -23.37 -5.49
CA PRO A 150 -6.55 -24.02 -5.89
C PRO A 150 -5.34 -23.08 -5.97
N PHE A 151 -5.54 -21.83 -6.41
CA PHE A 151 -4.48 -20.81 -6.40
C PHE A 151 -3.95 -20.55 -4.99
N LEU A 152 -4.83 -20.36 -4.00
CA LEU A 152 -4.43 -20.12 -2.62
C LEU A 152 -3.76 -21.34 -1.99
N GLU A 153 -4.23 -22.56 -2.29
CA GLU A 153 -3.71 -23.80 -1.74
C GLU A 153 -2.28 -24.11 -2.17
N GLN A 154 -1.88 -23.70 -3.38
CA GLN A 154 -0.51 -23.92 -3.88
C GLN A 154 0.52 -22.96 -3.27
N LEU A 155 0.10 -21.84 -2.65
CA LEU A 155 1.00 -20.85 -2.08
C LEU A 155 1.69 -21.37 -0.83
N SER A 156 2.95 -20.97 -0.62
CA SER A 156 3.63 -21.20 0.66
C SER A 156 3.05 -20.30 1.76
N ASP A 157 3.42 -20.55 3.01
CA ASP A 157 3.00 -19.69 4.13
C ASP A 157 3.57 -18.28 4.02
N GLU A 158 4.78 -18.14 3.47
CA GLU A 158 5.40 -16.84 3.18
C GLU A 158 4.66 -16.12 2.05
N GLU A 159 4.30 -16.81 0.95
CA GLU A 159 3.53 -16.24 -0.15
C GLU A 159 2.15 -15.76 0.33
N LEU A 160 1.48 -16.52 1.19
CA LEU A 160 0.22 -16.11 1.82
C LEU A 160 0.40 -14.88 2.71
N ALA A 161 1.45 -14.86 3.54
CA ALA A 161 1.77 -13.72 4.39
C ALA A 161 2.06 -12.45 3.56
N VAL A 162 2.67 -12.59 2.39
CA VAL A 162 2.92 -11.49 1.45
C VAL A 162 1.60 -10.89 0.95
N ILE A 163 0.60 -11.69 0.56
CA ILE A 163 -0.66 -11.19 0.00
C ILE A 163 -1.45 -10.35 1.02
N VAL A 164 -1.42 -10.72 2.30
CA VAL A 164 -2.15 -10.00 3.36
C VAL A 164 -1.35 -8.85 3.99
N SER A 165 -0.16 -8.57 3.46
CA SER A 165 0.74 -7.52 3.93
C SER A 165 0.89 -6.42 2.89
N GLY A 166 0.77 -5.17 3.33
CA GLY A 166 1.11 -4.00 2.53
C GLY A 166 2.60 -3.65 2.61
N THR A 167 3.03 -2.76 1.73
CA THR A 167 4.39 -2.21 1.71
C THR A 167 4.35 -0.69 1.57
N SER A 168 5.32 0.00 2.19
CA SER A 168 5.54 1.44 1.97
C SER A 168 6.25 1.74 0.65
N LEU A 169 6.69 0.72 -0.08
CA LEU A 169 7.27 0.87 -1.40
C LEU A 169 6.19 1.23 -2.41
N ASN A 170 6.50 2.18 -3.30
CA ASN A 170 5.60 2.60 -4.35
C ASN A 170 5.92 1.89 -5.65
N ARG A 171 4.90 1.57 -6.44
CA ARG A 171 5.04 1.03 -7.80
C ARG A 171 5.71 2.02 -8.73
N THR A 172 5.40 3.30 -8.55
CA THR A 172 5.97 4.40 -9.34
C THR A 172 6.85 5.30 -8.47
N PRO A 173 7.75 6.09 -9.07
CA PRO A 173 8.54 7.08 -8.33
C PRO A 173 7.68 8.12 -7.60
N TYR A 174 6.47 8.33 -8.05
CA TYR A 174 5.53 9.35 -7.57
C TYR A 174 4.47 8.82 -6.63
N GLY A 175 4.52 7.54 -6.23
CA GLY A 175 3.57 6.98 -5.28
C GLY A 175 3.72 7.62 -3.91
N ASP A 176 2.59 7.85 -3.23
CA ASP A 176 2.55 8.62 -2.00
C ASP A 176 2.65 7.75 -0.75
N VAL A 177 1.88 6.68 -0.68
CA VAL A 177 1.70 5.97 0.59
C VAL A 177 1.87 4.44 0.51
N GLY A 178 2.34 3.92 -0.63
CA GLY A 178 2.62 2.49 -0.77
C GLY A 178 1.55 1.70 -1.51
N CYS A 179 1.63 0.39 -1.43
CA CYS A 179 0.79 -0.56 -2.16
C CYS A 179 0.69 -1.90 -1.41
N ASN A 180 -0.08 -2.87 -1.94
CA ASN A 180 0.09 -4.26 -1.57
C ASN A 180 1.47 -4.77 -2.01
N HIS A 181 2.01 -5.78 -1.33
CA HIS A 181 3.18 -6.48 -1.86
C HIS A 181 2.80 -7.23 -3.14
N PRO A 182 3.56 -7.03 -4.23
CA PRO A 182 3.37 -7.83 -5.43
C PRO A 182 3.93 -9.25 -5.22
N LEU A 183 3.32 -10.21 -5.91
CA LEU A 183 3.81 -11.58 -6.00
C LEU A 183 3.88 -11.96 -7.49
N TYR A 184 4.84 -11.34 -8.21
CA TYR A 184 4.92 -11.42 -9.67
C TYR A 184 5.06 -12.84 -10.21
N LEU A 185 5.77 -13.73 -9.51
CA LEU A 185 5.86 -15.14 -9.89
C LEU A 185 4.51 -15.85 -9.94
N ARG A 186 3.52 -15.31 -9.25
CA ARG A 186 2.11 -15.75 -9.25
C ARG A 186 1.20 -14.83 -10.06
N GLY A 187 1.76 -13.86 -10.79
CA GLY A 187 1.00 -12.90 -11.58
C GLY A 187 0.23 -11.87 -10.75
N VAL A 188 0.61 -11.62 -9.49
CA VAL A 188 -0.03 -10.62 -8.62
C VAL A 188 0.76 -9.32 -8.67
N PRO A 189 0.23 -8.25 -9.31
CA PRO A 189 0.91 -6.96 -9.37
C PRO A 189 0.70 -6.12 -8.10
N ALA A 190 1.51 -5.06 -7.97
CA ALA A 190 1.27 -4.03 -6.98
C ALA A 190 0.14 -3.09 -7.42
N ALA A 191 -0.79 -2.75 -6.52
CA ALA A 191 -1.80 -1.72 -6.71
C ALA A 191 -1.44 -0.48 -5.89
N GLN A 192 -1.18 0.63 -6.58
CA GLN A 192 -0.72 1.88 -5.98
C GLN A 192 -1.84 2.59 -5.23
N THR A 193 -1.56 3.05 -4.02
CA THR A 193 -2.49 3.84 -3.21
C THR A 193 -2.08 5.31 -3.16
N ALA A 194 -3.05 6.21 -3.06
CA ALA A 194 -2.80 7.62 -2.77
C ALA A 194 -3.84 8.19 -1.82
N ASP A 195 -3.36 9.01 -0.87
CA ASP A 195 -4.22 9.74 0.05
C ASP A 195 -4.80 11.01 -0.60
N GLY A 196 -5.72 11.65 0.07
CA GLY A 196 -6.21 12.98 -0.27
C GLY A 196 -7.71 13.08 -0.60
N PRO A 197 -8.58 13.16 0.43
CA PRO A 197 -10.03 13.33 0.22
C PRO A 197 -10.41 14.67 -0.42
N CYS A 198 -9.47 15.61 -0.55
CA CYS A 198 -9.66 16.90 -1.20
C CYS A 198 -8.68 17.11 -2.37
N GLY A 199 -8.42 16.06 -3.13
CA GLY A 199 -7.44 15.98 -4.21
C GLY A 199 -6.24 15.11 -3.83
N LEU A 200 -5.68 14.41 -4.81
CA LEU A 200 -4.58 13.47 -4.61
C LEU A 200 -3.37 14.13 -3.92
N ARG A 201 -2.72 13.36 -3.07
CA ARG A 201 -1.41 13.70 -2.51
C ARG A 201 -0.38 12.76 -3.10
N GLN A 202 0.47 13.29 -3.95
CA GLN A 202 1.59 12.54 -4.52
C GLN A 202 2.86 13.40 -4.48
N GLN A 203 3.94 12.84 -3.97
CA GLN A 203 5.22 13.54 -3.87
C GLN A 203 5.79 13.81 -5.27
N GLY A 204 6.27 15.03 -5.47
CA GLY A 204 6.88 15.45 -6.75
C GLY A 204 5.90 15.72 -7.88
N LEU A 205 4.59 15.61 -7.64
CA LEU A 205 3.53 15.96 -8.57
C LEU A 205 2.65 17.08 -8.00
N ASN A 206 1.92 17.75 -8.88
CA ASN A 206 0.99 18.82 -8.52
C ASN A 206 -0.43 18.48 -8.97
N PRO A 207 -1.08 17.47 -8.37
CA PRO A 207 -2.46 17.14 -8.68
C PRO A 207 -3.40 18.27 -8.24
N THR A 208 -4.60 18.28 -8.81
CA THR A 208 -5.61 19.29 -8.55
C THR A 208 -6.03 19.31 -7.08
N ARG A 209 -6.21 20.50 -6.52
CA ARG A 209 -6.77 20.69 -5.19
C ARG A 209 -8.23 21.07 -5.31
N TYR A 210 -9.07 20.35 -4.61
CA TYR A 210 -10.51 20.51 -4.60
C TYR A 210 -10.99 21.09 -3.27
N PRO A 211 -12.23 21.61 -3.21
CA PRO A 211 -12.83 22.03 -1.96
C PRO A 211 -12.85 20.90 -0.91
N MET A 212 -12.77 21.29 0.35
CA MET A 212 -12.87 20.34 1.47
C MET A 212 -14.19 19.57 1.43
N SER A 213 -14.19 18.32 1.87
CA SER A 213 -15.36 17.44 1.85
C SER A 213 -16.61 18.06 2.50
N VAL A 214 -16.43 18.81 3.60
CA VAL A 214 -17.52 19.52 4.26
C VAL A 214 -18.17 20.57 3.35
N ILE A 215 -17.39 21.27 2.52
CA ILE A 215 -17.90 22.29 1.60
C ILE A 215 -18.70 21.63 0.48
N LEU A 216 -18.18 20.55 -0.09
CA LEU A 216 -18.91 19.78 -1.11
C LEU A 216 -20.21 19.22 -0.54
N ALA A 217 -20.16 18.62 0.65
CA ALA A 217 -21.33 18.05 1.31
C ALA A 217 -22.40 19.11 1.63
N SER A 218 -22.00 20.33 1.99
CA SER A 218 -22.88 21.47 2.27
C SER A 218 -23.69 21.96 1.06
N SER A 219 -23.33 21.53 -0.15
CA SER A 219 -24.12 21.79 -1.36
C SER A 219 -25.42 21.00 -1.40
N PHE A 220 -25.54 19.91 -0.66
CA PHE A 220 -26.65 18.95 -0.70
C PHE A 220 -26.96 18.44 -2.12
N ASN A 221 -25.97 18.46 -3.02
CA ASN A 221 -26.14 18.13 -4.43
C ASN A 221 -25.45 16.80 -4.78
N LYS A 222 -26.27 15.75 -4.95
CA LYS A 222 -25.78 14.41 -5.32
C LYS A 222 -25.09 14.39 -6.67
N GLY A 223 -25.52 15.21 -7.64
CA GLY A 223 -24.86 15.32 -8.94
C GLY A 223 -23.43 15.81 -8.81
N LEU A 224 -23.21 16.83 -7.97
CA LEU A 224 -21.87 17.36 -7.69
C LEU A 224 -20.98 16.31 -6.99
N TYR A 225 -21.55 15.46 -6.11
CA TYR A 225 -20.78 14.37 -5.47
C TYR A 225 -20.36 13.30 -6.48
N SER A 226 -21.25 12.97 -7.42
CA SER A 226 -20.94 12.03 -8.50
C SER A 226 -19.87 12.58 -9.44
N GLU A 227 -20.01 13.83 -9.88
CA GLU A 227 -19.05 14.52 -10.74
C GLU A 227 -17.66 14.60 -10.10
N TYR A 228 -17.59 14.94 -8.81
CA TYR A 228 -16.33 14.92 -8.07
C TYR A 228 -15.69 13.53 -8.04
N GLY A 229 -16.48 12.49 -7.82
CA GLY A 229 -16.00 11.10 -7.86
C GLY A 229 -15.46 10.68 -9.23
N GLU A 230 -16.11 11.13 -10.32
CA GLU A 230 -15.69 10.87 -11.70
C GLU A 230 -14.36 11.57 -12.00
N ILE A 231 -14.26 12.87 -11.72
CA ILE A 231 -13.03 13.65 -11.92
C ILE A 231 -11.87 13.03 -11.12
N MET A 232 -12.10 12.64 -9.86
CA MET A 232 -11.08 11.98 -9.04
C MET A 232 -10.66 10.61 -9.62
N GLY A 233 -11.59 9.87 -10.22
CA GLY A 233 -11.28 8.60 -10.86
C GLY A 233 -10.40 8.79 -12.10
N GLU A 234 -10.70 9.77 -12.93
CA GLU A 234 -9.88 10.13 -14.11
C GLU A 234 -8.49 10.61 -13.68
N GLU A 235 -8.40 11.48 -12.66
CA GLU A 235 -7.13 11.97 -12.14
C GLU A 235 -6.30 10.84 -11.50
N CYS A 236 -6.92 9.92 -10.78
CA CYS A 236 -6.26 8.72 -10.27
C CYS A 236 -5.64 7.88 -11.40
N ARG A 237 -6.39 7.62 -12.46
CA ARG A 237 -5.88 6.87 -13.63
C ARG A 237 -4.72 7.61 -14.30
N PHE A 238 -4.84 8.93 -14.46
CA PHE A 238 -3.77 9.74 -15.06
C PHE A 238 -2.46 9.65 -14.29
N TYR A 239 -2.53 9.63 -12.95
CA TYR A 239 -1.36 9.54 -12.08
C TYR A 239 -0.96 8.10 -11.68
N GLY A 240 -1.63 7.08 -12.23
CA GLY A 240 -1.32 5.68 -11.94
C GLY A 240 -1.70 5.23 -10.53
N VAL A 241 -2.73 5.83 -9.95
CA VAL A 241 -3.31 5.46 -8.64
C VAL A 241 -4.43 4.46 -8.84
N ASP A 242 -4.35 3.34 -8.17
CA ASP A 242 -5.31 2.23 -8.25
C ASP A 242 -6.36 2.28 -7.14
N LEU A 243 -5.95 2.75 -5.96
CA LEU A 243 -6.81 2.89 -4.78
C LEU A 243 -6.70 4.32 -4.22
N TRP A 244 -7.79 5.05 -4.29
CA TRP A 244 -7.92 6.36 -3.66
C TRP A 244 -8.38 6.21 -2.20
N LEU A 245 -7.56 6.69 -1.24
CA LEU A 245 -7.84 6.59 0.19
C LEU A 245 -8.88 7.64 0.63
N ALA A 246 -10.06 7.55 0.05
CA ALA A 246 -11.24 8.37 0.31
C ALA A 246 -12.50 7.67 -0.25
N PRO A 247 -13.72 8.17 0.07
CA PRO A 247 -14.05 9.32 0.91
C PRO A 247 -13.88 9.08 2.41
N SER A 248 -13.81 10.19 3.20
CA SER A 248 -13.75 10.13 4.67
C SER A 248 -15.09 10.61 5.24
N ILE A 249 -15.73 9.81 6.11
CA ILE A 249 -17.10 10.06 6.57
C ILE A 249 -17.35 9.89 8.07
N ASN A 250 -16.33 10.02 8.91
CA ASN A 250 -16.60 10.05 10.35
C ASN A 250 -17.44 11.27 10.73
N ILE A 251 -18.16 11.18 11.84
CA ILE A 251 -19.14 12.19 12.27
C ILE A 251 -18.46 13.38 12.91
N PHE A 252 -18.88 14.60 12.55
CA PHE A 252 -18.53 15.85 13.21
C PHE A 252 -19.08 15.89 14.62
N ARG A 253 -18.36 15.39 15.57
CA ARG A 253 -18.85 15.35 16.93
C ARG A 253 -18.44 16.59 17.74
N ASN A 254 -17.25 17.12 17.45
CA ASN A 254 -16.67 18.25 18.18
C ASN A 254 -15.95 19.16 17.18
N PRO A 255 -16.12 20.48 17.23
CA PRO A 255 -15.36 21.43 16.40
C PRO A 255 -13.84 21.25 16.49
N LEU A 256 -13.33 20.80 17.64
CA LEU A 256 -11.92 20.52 17.89
C LEU A 256 -11.50 19.10 17.50
N GLY A 257 -12.30 18.39 16.71
CA GLY A 257 -12.03 17.00 16.31
C GLY A 257 -10.74 16.79 15.49
N GLY A 258 -10.21 17.84 14.88
CA GLY A 258 -8.95 17.84 14.14
C GLY A 258 -9.05 17.44 12.68
N ARG A 259 -10.16 16.78 12.24
CA ARG A 259 -10.37 16.31 10.86
C ARG A 259 -11.71 16.72 10.25
N ASN A 260 -12.44 17.63 10.84
CA ASN A 260 -13.75 18.04 10.34
C ASN A 260 -13.69 18.61 8.90
N ASN A 261 -12.55 19.14 8.48
CA ASN A 261 -12.31 19.58 7.11
C ASN A 261 -12.38 18.45 6.07
N SER A 262 -12.00 17.24 6.44
CA SER A 262 -11.97 16.07 5.54
C SER A 262 -13.19 15.16 5.68
N TYR A 263 -14.04 15.39 6.68
CA TYR A 263 -15.30 14.68 6.89
C TYR A 263 -16.48 15.42 6.26
N ALA A 264 -17.57 14.70 5.94
CA ALA A 264 -18.67 15.29 5.20
C ALA A 264 -19.66 16.08 6.08
N SER A 265 -20.07 15.52 7.23
CA SER A 265 -21.15 16.10 8.04
C SER A 265 -21.19 15.54 9.47
N GLU A 266 -21.97 16.19 10.34
CA GLU A 266 -22.47 15.60 11.60
C GLU A 266 -23.61 14.61 11.39
N ASP A 267 -24.31 14.73 10.25
CA ASP A 267 -25.41 13.82 9.88
C ASP A 267 -24.88 12.56 9.19
N PRO A 268 -25.10 11.36 9.76
CA PRO A 268 -24.66 10.11 9.17
C PRO A 268 -25.36 9.80 7.84
N TYR A 269 -26.59 10.26 7.63
CA TYR A 269 -27.31 10.06 6.37
C TYR A 269 -26.67 10.86 5.24
N LEU A 270 -26.43 12.16 5.46
CA LEU A 270 -25.75 13.01 4.48
C LEU A 270 -24.36 12.47 4.16
N SER A 271 -23.59 12.08 5.19
CA SER A 271 -22.25 11.50 5.04
C SER A 271 -22.28 10.20 4.22
N GLY A 272 -23.26 9.34 4.46
CA GLY A 272 -23.43 8.09 3.71
C GLY A 272 -23.82 8.31 2.24
N ILE A 273 -24.71 9.27 1.95
CA ILE A 273 -25.09 9.63 0.57
C ILE A 273 -23.91 10.27 -0.16
N PHE A 274 -23.22 11.22 0.48
CA PHE A 274 -22.02 11.86 -0.05
C PHE A 274 -20.98 10.83 -0.49
N ALA A 275 -20.66 9.87 0.38
CA ALA A 275 -19.72 8.80 0.07
C ALA A 275 -20.24 7.88 -1.04
N SER A 276 -21.52 7.51 -0.99
CA SER A 276 -22.08 6.57 -1.96
C SER A 276 -21.97 7.06 -3.41
N GLU A 277 -22.24 8.34 -3.66
CA GLU A 277 -22.21 8.87 -5.01
C GLU A 277 -20.76 8.99 -5.52
N GLN A 278 -19.80 9.37 -4.67
CA GLN A 278 -18.38 9.37 -5.04
C GLN A 278 -17.84 7.97 -5.33
N ILE A 279 -18.14 7.00 -4.46
CA ILE A 279 -17.67 5.61 -4.61
C ILE A 279 -18.18 5.01 -5.92
N LYS A 280 -19.45 5.20 -6.26
CA LYS A 280 -20.00 4.71 -7.52
C LYS A 280 -19.27 5.28 -8.74
N SER A 281 -19.00 6.56 -8.72
CA SER A 281 -18.39 7.27 -9.86
C SER A 281 -16.92 6.90 -10.03
N ILE A 282 -16.14 6.90 -8.96
CA ILE A 282 -14.71 6.56 -9.06
C ILE A 282 -14.50 5.08 -9.44
N GLN A 283 -15.33 4.18 -8.91
CA GLN A 283 -15.23 2.75 -9.23
C GLN A 283 -15.62 2.43 -10.68
N LYS A 284 -16.45 3.23 -11.33
CA LYS A 284 -16.71 3.15 -12.78
C LYS A 284 -15.48 3.44 -13.62
N CYS A 285 -14.54 4.23 -13.11
CA CYS A 285 -13.25 4.50 -13.76
C CYS A 285 -12.24 3.36 -13.58
N GLY A 286 -12.62 2.26 -12.90
CA GLY A 286 -11.71 1.14 -12.62
C GLY A 286 -10.72 1.41 -11.47
N VAL A 287 -10.96 2.45 -10.67
CA VAL A 287 -10.20 2.85 -9.48
C VAL A 287 -10.98 2.47 -8.22
N GLY A 288 -10.33 1.85 -7.25
CA GLY A 288 -10.97 1.49 -6.00
C GLY A 288 -11.07 2.67 -5.03
N ALA A 289 -12.27 2.89 -4.47
CA ALA A 289 -12.46 3.81 -3.34
C ALA A 289 -12.18 3.07 -2.02
N VAL A 290 -11.46 3.74 -1.11
CA VAL A 290 -11.19 3.24 0.25
C VAL A 290 -11.94 4.12 1.25
N LEU A 291 -13.14 3.69 1.60
CA LEU A 291 -14.02 4.41 2.54
C LEU A 291 -13.43 4.43 3.96
N LYS A 292 -13.31 5.63 4.59
CA LYS A 292 -12.56 5.75 5.85
C LYS A 292 -13.14 6.75 6.86
N HIS A 293 -12.75 6.68 8.11
CA HIS A 293 -12.02 5.65 8.86
C HIS A 293 -13.01 4.85 9.72
N TYR A 294 -13.23 3.64 9.40
CA TYR A 294 -14.17 2.75 10.08
C TYR A 294 -13.59 2.24 11.39
N CYS A 295 -14.18 2.51 12.54
CA CYS A 295 -15.30 3.40 12.83
C CYS A 295 -15.05 4.23 14.10
N ALA A 296 -15.93 5.21 14.34
CA ALA A 296 -15.93 6.05 15.55
C ALA A 296 -14.62 6.82 15.79
N ASN A 297 -13.87 7.19 14.72
CA ASN A 297 -12.68 8.04 14.77
C ASN A 297 -13.09 9.52 14.77
N SER A 298 -13.57 10.02 15.91
CA SER A 298 -14.12 11.38 16.02
C SER A 298 -13.15 12.40 16.62
N THR A 299 -11.89 12.02 16.89
CA THR A 299 -10.82 12.89 17.40
C THR A 299 -9.47 12.44 16.87
N GLU A 300 -8.61 13.41 16.55
CA GLU A 300 -7.20 13.16 16.17
C GLU A 300 -6.25 13.25 17.37
N TYR A 301 -6.74 13.79 18.52
CA TYR A 301 -5.93 13.84 19.73
C TYR A 301 -5.64 12.42 20.22
N GLU A 302 -4.35 12.09 20.33
CA GLU A 302 -3.84 10.75 20.69
C GLU A 302 -4.55 9.59 19.96
N ARG A 303 -4.83 9.75 18.67
CA ARG A 303 -5.65 8.83 17.86
C ARG A 303 -5.24 7.36 17.94
N LEU A 304 -3.94 7.07 18.12
CA LEU A 304 -3.42 5.70 18.29
C LEU A 304 -3.82 5.07 19.64
N LYS A 305 -4.04 5.90 20.67
CA LYS A 305 -4.37 5.47 22.03
C LYS A 305 -5.83 5.70 22.38
N SER A 306 -6.57 6.43 21.54
CA SER A 306 -7.94 6.80 21.86
C SER A 306 -8.86 5.57 21.90
N ASN A 307 -9.84 5.61 22.82
CA ASN A 307 -10.81 4.55 23.01
C ASN A 307 -12.22 5.15 23.04
N SER A 308 -12.96 4.93 21.97
CA SER A 308 -14.33 5.43 21.82
C SER A 308 -15.29 4.57 22.64
N ARG A 309 -15.69 5.11 23.79
CA ARG A 309 -16.73 4.50 24.66
C ARG A 309 -18.10 4.84 24.12
N VAL A 310 -18.82 3.86 23.62
CA VAL A 310 -20.09 4.07 22.92
C VAL A 310 -21.03 2.89 23.12
N SER A 311 -22.33 3.18 23.30
CA SER A 311 -23.35 2.13 23.34
C SER A 311 -23.53 1.51 21.97
N GLU A 312 -23.95 0.26 21.90
CA GLU A 312 -24.22 -0.43 20.63
C GLU A 312 -25.24 0.33 19.76
N ARG A 313 -26.30 0.86 20.38
CA ARG A 313 -27.30 1.68 19.69
C ARG A 313 -26.68 2.90 19.02
N ALA A 314 -25.91 3.70 19.77
CA ALA A 314 -25.27 4.90 19.20
C ALA A 314 -24.21 4.54 18.15
N LEU A 315 -23.49 3.44 18.36
CA LEU A 315 -22.52 2.94 17.39
C LEU A 315 -23.21 2.62 16.05
N ARG A 316 -24.32 1.88 16.06
CA ARG A 316 -25.06 1.47 14.86
C ARG A 316 -25.85 2.60 14.21
N GLU A 317 -26.53 3.42 15.01
CA GLU A 317 -27.45 4.45 14.49
C GLU A 317 -26.74 5.74 14.05
N ILE A 318 -25.52 6.00 14.57
CA ILE A 318 -24.77 7.24 14.31
C ILE A 318 -23.41 6.93 13.67
N TYR A 319 -22.48 6.30 14.40
CA TYR A 319 -21.08 6.23 14.00
C TYR A 319 -20.81 5.26 12.85
N MET A 320 -21.61 4.23 12.69
CA MET A 320 -21.52 3.26 11.60
C MET A 320 -22.57 3.49 10.51
N LYS A 321 -23.62 4.26 10.77
CA LYS A 321 -24.74 4.43 9.84
C LYS A 321 -24.32 4.96 8.47
N GLY A 322 -23.41 5.92 8.41
CA GLY A 322 -22.88 6.43 7.15
C GLY A 322 -22.15 5.36 6.35
N PHE A 323 -21.37 4.49 7.03
CA PHE A 323 -20.69 3.35 6.41
C PHE A 323 -21.69 2.30 5.91
N GLU A 324 -22.71 1.96 6.69
CA GLU A 324 -23.78 1.04 6.28
C GLU A 324 -24.48 1.53 5.01
N ILE A 325 -24.82 2.83 4.95
CA ILE A 325 -25.46 3.44 3.78
C ILE A 325 -24.52 3.34 2.57
N ALA A 326 -23.24 3.69 2.73
CA ALA A 326 -22.28 3.64 1.65
C ALA A 326 -22.06 2.21 1.14
N VAL A 327 -21.93 1.24 2.04
CA VAL A 327 -21.80 -0.18 1.69
C VAL A 327 -23.01 -0.66 0.89
N LYS A 328 -24.21 -0.48 1.41
CA LYS A 328 -25.43 -0.98 0.77
C LYS A 328 -25.80 -0.28 -0.54
N ARG A 329 -25.32 0.96 -0.75
CA ARG A 329 -25.64 1.74 -1.95
C ARG A 329 -24.57 1.70 -3.03
N ALA A 330 -23.32 1.52 -2.66
CA ALA A 330 -22.18 1.73 -3.56
C ALA A 330 -21.14 0.60 -3.56
N ASP A 331 -21.24 -0.37 -2.66
CA ASP A 331 -20.33 -1.51 -2.56
C ASP A 331 -18.85 -1.09 -2.69
N PRO A 332 -18.28 -0.33 -1.71
CA PRO A 332 -16.89 0.09 -1.77
C PRO A 332 -15.97 -1.13 -1.86
N TRP A 333 -14.96 -1.08 -2.73
CA TRP A 333 -14.03 -2.20 -2.88
C TRP A 333 -13.12 -2.35 -1.66
N ALA A 334 -12.91 -1.26 -0.91
CA ALA A 334 -12.16 -1.28 0.33
C ALA A 334 -12.74 -0.34 1.40
N ILE A 335 -12.53 -0.70 2.66
CA ILE A 335 -12.79 0.14 3.84
C ILE A 335 -11.53 0.19 4.68
N MET A 336 -11.12 1.39 5.13
CA MET A 336 -9.99 1.55 6.04
C MET A 336 -10.48 1.55 7.48
N SER A 337 -9.96 0.60 8.28
CA SER A 337 -10.20 0.59 9.73
C SER A 337 -9.43 1.74 10.42
N SER A 338 -10.02 2.30 11.46
CA SER A 338 -9.44 3.43 12.19
C SER A 338 -8.40 2.98 13.23
N TYR A 339 -7.58 3.93 13.71
CA TYR A 339 -6.56 3.68 14.73
C TYR A 339 -7.11 3.37 16.11
N ASN A 340 -8.25 3.99 16.46
CA ASN A 340 -8.79 3.96 17.82
C ASN A 340 -9.29 2.56 18.22
N SER A 341 -9.43 2.37 19.51
CA SER A 341 -10.24 1.31 20.07
C SER A 341 -11.71 1.72 20.13
N VAL A 342 -12.60 0.74 20.11
CA VAL A 342 -14.02 0.87 20.43
C VAL A 342 -14.30 -0.08 21.58
N ASN A 343 -14.76 0.45 22.69
CA ASN A 343 -15.05 -0.34 23.88
C ASN A 343 -13.92 -1.30 24.25
N ASP A 344 -12.70 -0.77 24.35
CA ASP A 344 -11.45 -1.43 24.75
C ASP A 344 -10.77 -2.34 23.72
N THR A 345 -11.36 -2.54 22.55
CA THR A 345 -10.76 -3.38 21.49
C THR A 345 -10.40 -2.52 20.29
N LYS A 346 -9.16 -2.65 19.78
CA LYS A 346 -8.75 -2.03 18.50
C LYS A 346 -9.75 -2.41 17.41
N VAL A 347 -10.20 -1.45 16.59
CA VAL A 347 -11.21 -1.71 15.56
C VAL A 347 -10.77 -2.82 14.62
N CYS A 348 -9.52 -2.80 14.16
CA CYS A 348 -8.97 -3.81 13.23
C CYS A 348 -8.82 -5.22 13.84
N GLU A 349 -8.79 -5.33 15.20
CA GLU A 349 -8.74 -6.61 15.92
C GLU A 349 -10.13 -7.08 16.41
N ASN A 350 -11.18 -6.29 16.15
CA ASN A 350 -12.53 -6.54 16.66
C ASN A 350 -13.37 -7.32 15.64
N ARG A 351 -13.49 -8.63 15.85
CA ARG A 351 -14.25 -9.52 14.96
C ARG A 351 -15.69 -9.06 14.70
N THR A 352 -16.36 -8.53 15.72
CA THR A 352 -17.75 -8.02 15.56
C THR A 352 -17.78 -6.88 14.55
N LEU A 353 -16.84 -5.92 14.67
CA LEU A 353 -16.79 -4.76 13.78
C LEU A 353 -16.25 -5.12 12.37
N ILE A 354 -15.36 -6.08 12.26
CA ILE A 354 -14.75 -6.45 10.98
C ILE A 354 -15.52 -7.53 10.23
N THR A 355 -16.07 -8.50 10.94
CA THR A 355 -16.72 -9.67 10.30
C THR A 355 -18.23 -9.70 10.53
N GLU A 356 -18.70 -9.67 11.79
CA GLU A 356 -20.13 -9.95 12.04
C GLU A 356 -21.02 -8.88 11.40
N ILE A 357 -20.74 -7.61 11.62
CA ILE A 357 -21.57 -6.52 11.11
C ILE A 357 -21.38 -6.31 9.59
N PRO A 358 -20.18 -6.02 9.07
CA PRO A 358 -20.04 -5.71 7.64
C PRO A 358 -20.31 -6.92 6.73
N ARG A 359 -19.77 -8.09 7.10
CA ARG A 359 -19.85 -9.28 6.24
C ARG A 359 -21.22 -9.94 6.31
N LYS A 360 -21.75 -10.15 7.54
CA LYS A 360 -22.98 -10.92 7.71
C LYS A 360 -24.25 -10.07 7.68
N GLU A 361 -24.24 -8.91 8.36
CA GLU A 361 -25.45 -8.08 8.42
C GLU A 361 -25.61 -7.17 7.19
N TRP A 362 -24.47 -6.61 6.67
CA TRP A 362 -24.52 -5.74 5.48
C TRP A 362 -24.27 -6.48 4.18
N ASN A 363 -23.84 -7.75 4.23
CA ASN A 363 -23.51 -8.61 3.10
C ASN A 363 -22.42 -8.00 2.19
N TRP A 364 -21.35 -7.48 2.80
CA TRP A 364 -20.26 -6.84 2.09
C TRP A 364 -19.01 -7.75 1.99
N ASP A 365 -18.44 -7.89 0.77
CA ASP A 365 -17.27 -8.74 0.47
C ASP A 365 -16.04 -7.97 -0.05
N GLY A 366 -15.98 -6.64 0.13
CA GLY A 366 -14.77 -5.86 -0.14
C GLY A 366 -13.69 -6.10 0.91
N ILE A 367 -12.53 -5.44 0.82
CA ILE A 367 -11.42 -5.62 1.76
C ILE A 367 -11.42 -4.58 2.88
N PHE A 368 -10.99 -5.01 4.07
CA PHE A 368 -10.50 -4.08 5.09
C PHE A 368 -9.01 -3.87 4.93
N VAL A 369 -8.58 -2.59 4.93
CA VAL A 369 -7.19 -2.18 5.05
C VAL A 369 -6.99 -1.45 6.39
N THR A 370 -5.84 -1.60 7.05
CA THR A 370 -5.56 -0.79 8.24
C THR A 370 -5.25 0.65 7.86
N ASP A 371 -5.50 1.61 8.75
CA ASP A 371 -4.84 2.89 8.65
C ASP A 371 -3.32 2.70 8.85
N TRP A 372 -2.50 3.60 8.31
CA TRP A 372 -1.05 3.43 8.12
C TRP A 372 -0.27 3.39 9.43
N TRP A 373 0.66 2.42 9.54
CA TRP A 373 1.49 2.20 10.72
C TRP A 373 0.69 2.02 12.02
N ASN A 374 -0.49 1.42 11.91
CA ASN A 374 -1.28 1.04 13.06
C ASN A 374 -0.48 0.07 13.97
N ASP A 375 -0.49 0.31 15.27
CA ASP A 375 0.21 -0.46 16.29
C ASP A 375 -0.48 -1.77 16.71
N SER A 376 -1.51 -2.19 15.97
CA SER A 376 -2.26 -3.42 16.19
C SER A 376 -1.46 -4.68 15.80
N ASN A 377 -1.89 -5.82 16.31
CA ASN A 377 -1.26 -7.11 16.05
C ASN A 377 -1.82 -7.74 14.77
N HIS A 378 -0.96 -7.97 13.76
CA HIS A 378 -1.36 -8.50 12.45
C HIS A 378 -2.05 -9.87 12.53
N ILE A 379 -1.63 -10.75 13.45
CA ILE A 379 -2.24 -12.07 13.64
C ILE A 379 -3.66 -11.94 14.19
N LYS A 380 -3.89 -11.03 15.15
CA LYS A 380 -5.23 -10.75 15.68
C LYS A 380 -6.14 -10.10 14.64
N GLU A 381 -5.59 -9.25 13.77
CA GLU A 381 -6.31 -8.67 12.65
C GLU A 381 -6.83 -9.75 11.71
N LEU A 382 -5.96 -10.67 11.27
CA LEU A 382 -6.34 -11.79 10.39
C LEU A 382 -7.41 -12.69 11.04
N LYS A 383 -7.28 -12.99 12.34
CA LYS A 383 -8.30 -13.72 13.10
C LYS A 383 -9.63 -12.99 13.20
N ALA A 384 -9.61 -11.66 13.24
CA ALA A 384 -10.82 -10.85 13.18
C ALA A 384 -11.45 -10.81 11.77
N GLY A 385 -10.74 -11.27 10.73
CA GLY A 385 -11.15 -11.23 9.33
C GLY A 385 -10.80 -9.93 8.62
N HIS A 386 -9.79 -9.19 9.13
CA HIS A 386 -9.20 -8.02 8.51
C HIS A 386 -8.21 -8.47 7.44
N ASP A 387 -8.20 -7.84 6.25
CA ASP A 387 -7.64 -8.46 5.06
C ASP A 387 -6.21 -8.01 4.72
N LEU A 388 -5.87 -6.72 4.93
CA LEU A 388 -4.59 -6.17 4.48
C LEU A 388 -4.02 -5.15 5.50
N LYS A 389 -2.85 -5.46 6.06
CA LYS A 389 -2.16 -4.54 6.97
C LYS A 389 -1.28 -3.56 6.22
N MET A 390 -1.58 -2.25 6.31
CA MET A 390 -0.85 -1.14 5.68
C MET A 390 -0.07 -0.32 6.73
N ALA A 391 1.00 0.38 6.40
CA ALA A 391 1.78 0.35 5.15
C ALA A 391 2.77 -0.82 5.09
N THR A 392 3.09 -1.44 6.23
CA THR A 392 4.02 -2.57 6.33
C THR A 392 3.38 -3.67 7.17
N GLY A 393 3.08 -4.80 6.53
CA GLY A 393 2.63 -6.00 7.23
C GLY A 393 3.80 -6.77 7.86
N ASP A 394 3.50 -7.59 8.86
CA ASP A 394 4.46 -8.48 9.50
C ASP A 394 4.48 -9.85 8.79
N ILE A 395 5.17 -9.90 7.64
CA ILE A 395 5.24 -11.11 6.81
C ILE A 395 5.85 -12.28 7.59
N SER A 396 6.97 -12.04 8.28
CA SER A 396 7.67 -13.09 9.03
C SER A 396 6.85 -13.61 10.20
N GLY A 397 6.17 -12.72 10.92
CA GLY A 397 5.30 -13.08 12.03
C GLY A 397 4.07 -13.87 11.58
N VAL A 398 3.46 -13.51 10.46
CA VAL A 398 2.31 -14.23 9.87
C VAL A 398 2.74 -15.63 9.38
N ALA A 399 3.84 -15.73 8.61
CA ALA A 399 4.35 -17.01 8.16
C ALA A 399 4.71 -17.94 9.33
N LYS A 400 5.38 -17.39 10.36
CA LYS A 400 5.65 -18.14 11.58
C LYS A 400 4.39 -18.60 12.30
N ALA A 401 3.37 -17.74 12.41
CA ALA A 401 2.10 -18.07 13.05
C ALA A 401 1.33 -19.16 12.31
N LEU A 402 1.44 -19.24 10.99
CA LEU A 402 0.93 -20.36 10.18
C LEU A 402 1.69 -21.65 10.49
N GLY A 403 3.02 -21.62 10.46
CA GLY A 403 3.85 -22.79 10.77
C GLY A 403 3.67 -23.32 12.20
N ASP A 404 3.46 -22.43 13.17
CA ASP A 404 3.20 -22.78 14.59
C ASP A 404 1.73 -23.21 14.84
N GLY A 405 0.84 -23.12 13.86
CA GLY A 405 -0.59 -23.41 14.01
C GLY A 405 -1.38 -22.37 14.83
N ILE A 406 -0.81 -21.20 15.08
CA ILE A 406 -1.49 -20.07 15.75
C ILE A 406 -2.53 -19.44 14.83
N LEU A 407 -2.22 -19.33 13.52
CA LEU A 407 -3.14 -19.05 12.43
C LEU A 407 -3.38 -20.33 11.63
N THR A 408 -4.61 -20.52 11.19
CA THR A 408 -4.93 -21.54 10.21
C THR A 408 -4.79 -20.98 8.79
N ARG A 409 -4.40 -21.82 7.82
CA ARG A 409 -4.38 -21.40 6.41
C ARG A 409 -5.75 -20.94 5.95
N GLU A 410 -6.84 -21.53 6.47
CA GLU A 410 -8.20 -21.11 6.14
C GLU A 410 -8.52 -19.67 6.56
N GLU A 411 -8.10 -19.25 7.75
CA GLU A 411 -8.26 -17.86 8.18
C GLU A 411 -7.55 -16.88 7.22
N VAL A 412 -6.34 -17.26 6.77
CA VAL A 412 -5.56 -16.43 5.82
C VAL A 412 -6.11 -16.53 4.40
N TYR A 413 -6.60 -17.68 3.94
CA TYR A 413 -7.23 -17.84 2.62
C TYR A 413 -8.45 -16.91 2.44
N VAL A 414 -9.25 -16.78 3.47
CA VAL A 414 -10.41 -15.87 3.44
C VAL A 414 -9.96 -14.42 3.21
N CYS A 415 -8.94 -13.97 3.93
CA CYS A 415 -8.40 -12.61 3.79
C CYS A 415 -7.67 -12.42 2.45
N ALA A 416 -6.75 -13.31 2.11
CA ALA A 416 -5.99 -13.27 0.86
C ALA A 416 -6.90 -13.34 -0.38
N GLY A 417 -7.92 -14.20 -0.33
CA GLY A 417 -8.90 -14.31 -1.41
C GLY A 417 -9.67 -13.02 -1.67
N ARG A 418 -10.03 -12.26 -0.62
CA ARG A 418 -10.66 -10.95 -0.77
C ARG A 418 -9.69 -9.93 -1.35
N VAL A 419 -8.43 -9.90 -0.90
CA VAL A 419 -7.40 -9.03 -1.48
C VAL A 419 -7.25 -9.29 -2.98
N LEU A 420 -7.13 -10.56 -3.39
CA LEU A 420 -7.01 -10.92 -4.80
C LEU A 420 -8.27 -10.56 -5.62
N LYS A 421 -9.47 -10.82 -5.08
CA LYS A 421 -10.73 -10.41 -5.74
C LYS A 421 -10.81 -8.88 -5.92
N MET A 422 -10.35 -8.12 -4.94
CA MET A 422 -10.32 -6.65 -5.05
C MET A 422 -9.32 -6.22 -6.12
N LEU A 423 -8.11 -6.79 -6.15
CA LEU A 423 -7.11 -6.51 -7.18
C LEU A 423 -7.67 -6.78 -8.60
N LEU A 424 -8.40 -7.86 -8.79
CA LEU A 424 -9.03 -8.19 -10.08
C LEU A 424 -10.14 -7.21 -10.52
N LYS A 425 -10.65 -6.34 -9.64
CA LYS A 425 -11.58 -5.25 -9.99
C LYS A 425 -10.85 -4.03 -10.58
N LEU A 426 -9.55 -3.85 -10.29
CA LEU A 426 -8.75 -2.69 -10.70
C LEU A 426 -8.41 -2.75 -12.19
N GLU A 427 -8.59 -1.64 -12.90
CA GLU A 427 -8.35 -1.58 -14.34
C GLU A 427 -6.89 -1.85 -14.70
N THR A 428 -5.95 -1.26 -13.96
CA THR A 428 -4.51 -1.46 -14.18
C THR A 428 -4.08 -2.92 -13.98
N VAL A 429 -4.72 -3.64 -13.05
CA VAL A 429 -4.48 -5.08 -12.85
C VAL A 429 -5.02 -5.88 -14.02
N ARG A 430 -6.18 -5.53 -14.56
CA ARG A 430 -6.74 -6.16 -15.77
C ARG A 430 -5.87 -5.90 -16.98
N GLU A 431 -5.38 -4.66 -17.16
CA GLU A 431 -4.44 -4.31 -18.22
C GLU A 431 -3.13 -5.10 -18.10
N PHE A 432 -2.62 -5.27 -16.86
CA PHE A 432 -1.44 -6.10 -16.59
C PHE A 432 -1.70 -7.56 -16.98
N ILE A 433 -2.80 -8.14 -16.53
CA ILE A 433 -3.19 -9.53 -16.87
C ILE A 433 -3.36 -9.72 -18.38
N ALA A 434 -3.95 -8.75 -19.09
CA ALA A 434 -4.12 -8.82 -20.52
C ALA A 434 -2.79 -8.85 -21.28
N LYS A 435 -1.80 -8.09 -20.84
CA LYS A 435 -0.44 -8.07 -21.41
C LYS A 435 0.32 -9.38 -21.18
N GLU A 436 0.06 -10.09 -20.08
CA GLU A 436 0.69 -11.39 -19.79
C GLU A 436 0.28 -12.51 -20.75
N GLY A 437 -0.76 -12.32 -21.53
CA GLY A 437 -1.30 -13.31 -22.45
C GLY A 437 -1.03 -13.04 -23.92
N ALA A 438 -0.39 -11.91 -24.23
CA ALA A 438 0.03 -11.55 -25.58
C ALA A 438 1.50 -11.94 -25.80
#